data_253ae3ae6e4326dc6bc9cc036a2c99df
#
_entry.id   253ae3ae6e4326dc6bc9cc036a2c99df
#
_cell.length_a   1.000
_cell.length_b   1.000
_cell.length_c   1.000
_cell.angle_alpha   90.00
_cell.angle_beta   90.00
_cell.angle_gamma   90.00
#
_symmetry.space_group_name_H-M   'P 1'
#
loop_
_entity.id
_entity.type
_entity.pdbx_description
1 polymer ?
#
loop_
_entity_poly.entity_id
_entity_poly.type
_entity_poly.pdbx_seq_one_letter_code
_entity_poly.pdbx_strand_id
1 'polypeptide(L)'
;MADYKAPLRDMRFVLNEVFEVAKTWAQLPALADTVDAETVEAILEEAGKVTAKSIAPLSRGGDEQGCHWADTVVTTPEGFPQAYKTYAEGGWVGVGGDPIFGGMGMPKAVSAQVEEMINSSSLAFGLYPMLTSGACVSINTHASEALKATYLPNMYSGKWAGSMCLTEAHAGTDLGIIRTKAEPQADGSYKVSGTKIFITGGEHDLTENIIHLVLAKLPDAPAGPKGISLFLVPKFMVNADGSLGARNPVSCGSIEHKMGIQASATCVMNFDEAVGYLVGEPNRGLAAMFTMMNYERLGVGIQGLASGERSYQNAIEYARDRLQSRSPLGAQAKDKVADPIIVHPDVRRMLLTMKASNEGGRAFSTYVATQLDIAKFSEDAATCERADNLVALLTPVAKAFLTDLGLETAVLGQQVFGGHGYIREWGQEQLVRDVRITQIYEGTNGIQALDLMGRKIVGSGGAFYTLFADEIRQFTATAGPELAEFTKPLNAAVDNLDDLTAWVLDRAKTNPNEIGAASVEYLHAFGYMAYAYMWALMAKAALGKEAQEDFYASKLGTARFYFARLLPRIHSLSASVKAGSESLFCWMKRCSKGVEGV
;
A
#
# COMPACT_ATOMS: atom_id res chain seq x y z
N MET A 1 -6.64 23.78 -5.40
CA MET A 1 -6.36 22.71 -4.42
C MET A 1 -5.66 23.32 -3.23
N ALA A 2 -5.90 22.77 -2.04
CA ALA A 2 -5.11 23.09 -0.86
C ALA A 2 -3.62 22.79 -1.10
N ASP A 3 -2.72 23.54 -0.48
CA ASP A 3 -1.32 23.15 -0.40
C ASP A 3 -1.21 21.87 0.45
N TYR A 4 -0.49 20.89 -0.04
CA TYR A 4 -0.28 19.67 0.74
C TYR A 4 0.53 19.96 2.00
N LYS A 5 0.09 19.41 3.12
CA LYS A 5 0.79 19.46 4.40
C LYS A 5 0.89 18.06 4.97
N ALA A 6 2.12 17.61 5.22
CA ALA A 6 2.31 16.34 5.89
C ALA A 6 1.59 16.33 7.26
N PRO A 7 0.81 15.29 7.60
CA PRO A 7 0.05 15.25 8.86
C PRO A 7 0.96 14.86 10.05
N LEU A 8 2.05 15.61 10.24
CA LEU A 8 3.13 15.30 11.20
C LEU A 8 2.63 15.11 12.63
N ARG A 9 1.66 15.93 13.08
CA ARG A 9 1.12 15.81 14.45
C ARG A 9 0.46 14.44 14.67
N ASP A 10 -0.24 13.95 13.64
CA ASP A 10 -0.90 12.64 13.70
C ASP A 10 0.10 11.48 13.57
N MET A 11 1.09 11.61 12.70
CA MET A 11 2.18 10.63 12.57
C MET A 11 2.95 10.48 13.87
N ARG A 12 3.31 11.59 14.53
CA ARG A 12 3.93 11.61 15.86
C ARG A 12 3.05 10.95 16.92
N PHE A 13 1.76 11.25 16.92
CA PHE A 13 0.80 10.66 17.85
C PHE A 13 0.77 9.14 17.72
N VAL A 14 0.66 8.64 16.49
CA VAL A 14 0.62 7.19 16.24
C VAL A 14 1.92 6.51 16.64
N LEU A 15 3.08 7.05 16.23
CA LEU A 15 4.39 6.48 16.54
C LEU A 15 4.71 6.53 18.04
N ASN A 16 4.52 7.69 18.67
CA ASN A 16 5.07 7.96 19.99
C ASN A 16 4.07 7.75 21.14
N GLU A 17 2.77 8.00 20.90
CA GLU A 17 1.77 7.96 21.96
C GLU A 17 0.86 6.73 21.89
N VAL A 18 0.59 6.20 20.68
CA VAL A 18 -0.25 5.01 20.48
C VAL A 18 0.57 3.73 20.56
N PHE A 19 1.63 3.62 19.75
CA PHE A 19 2.44 2.41 19.67
C PHE A 19 3.77 2.49 20.44
N GLU A 20 4.17 3.69 20.89
CA GLU A 20 5.42 3.88 21.64
C GLU A 20 6.61 3.14 20.99
N VAL A 21 6.72 3.28 19.63
CA VAL A 21 7.63 2.47 18.82
C VAL A 21 9.08 2.50 19.29
N ALA A 22 9.53 3.57 19.93
CA ALA A 22 10.87 3.67 20.50
C ALA A 22 11.11 2.60 21.58
N LYS A 23 10.09 2.23 22.36
CA LYS A 23 10.18 1.13 23.34
C LYS A 23 10.33 -0.23 22.66
N THR A 24 9.66 -0.42 21.51
CA THR A 24 9.79 -1.63 20.70
C THR A 24 11.19 -1.70 20.10
N TRP A 25 11.70 -0.63 19.48
CA TRP A 25 13.04 -0.61 18.87
C TRP A 25 14.16 -0.80 19.88
N ALA A 26 14.00 -0.28 21.11
CA ALA A 26 14.96 -0.51 22.19
C ALA A 26 15.12 -2.00 22.59
N GLN A 27 14.15 -2.85 22.23
CA GLN A 27 14.19 -4.30 22.46
C GLN A 27 14.73 -5.08 21.24
N LEU A 28 15.01 -4.40 20.13
CA LEU A 28 15.52 -4.98 18.89
C LEU A 28 17.00 -4.60 18.73
N PRO A 29 17.97 -5.51 18.97
CA PRO A 29 19.39 -5.17 19.05
C PRO A 29 19.93 -4.38 17.86
N ALA A 30 19.49 -4.71 16.64
CA ALA A 30 19.92 -4.01 15.42
C ALA A 30 19.42 -2.56 15.31
N LEU A 31 18.40 -2.18 16.10
CA LEU A 31 17.80 -0.83 16.07
C LEU A 31 18.09 -0.02 17.32
N ALA A 32 18.34 -0.68 18.45
CA ALA A 32 18.44 -0.06 19.78
C ALA A 32 19.48 1.06 19.85
N ASP A 33 20.64 0.89 19.19
CA ASP A 33 21.74 1.85 19.18
C ASP A 33 21.78 2.73 17.91
N THR A 34 20.90 2.49 16.92
CA THR A 34 20.96 3.13 15.60
C THR A 34 19.79 4.05 15.30
N VAL A 35 18.66 3.86 16.00
CA VAL A 35 17.43 4.62 15.78
C VAL A 35 17.04 5.36 17.06
N ASP A 36 17.21 6.67 17.06
CA ASP A 36 16.80 7.55 18.14
C ASP A 36 15.61 8.46 17.74
N ALA A 37 14.92 8.98 18.76
CA ALA A 37 13.72 9.79 18.54
C ALA A 37 14.02 11.13 17.82
N GLU A 38 15.20 11.71 17.99
CA GLU A 38 15.59 12.98 17.36
C GLU A 38 15.82 12.76 15.87
N THR A 39 16.51 11.70 15.50
CA THR A 39 16.71 11.29 14.10
C THR A 39 15.38 11.01 13.40
N VAL A 40 14.45 10.27 14.03
CA VAL A 40 13.12 10.01 13.47
C VAL A 40 12.33 11.30 13.26
N GLU A 41 12.38 12.21 14.22
CA GLU A 41 11.71 13.50 14.13
C GLU A 41 12.26 14.35 12.96
N ALA A 42 13.59 14.42 12.83
CA ALA A 42 14.24 15.14 11.73
C ALA A 42 13.85 14.54 10.36
N ILE A 43 13.78 13.21 10.25
CA ILE A 43 13.34 12.50 9.04
C ILE A 43 11.90 12.87 8.69
N LEU A 44 10.98 12.83 9.65
CA LEU A 44 9.58 13.16 9.40
C LEU A 44 9.40 14.62 8.95
N GLU A 45 10.07 15.56 9.62
CA GLU A 45 10.01 16.98 9.25
C GLU A 45 10.58 17.25 7.86
N GLU A 46 11.75 16.70 7.55
CA GLU A 46 12.40 16.96 6.28
C GLU A 46 11.68 16.26 5.12
N ALA A 47 11.24 15.01 5.29
CA ALA A 47 10.39 14.33 4.32
C ALA A 47 9.11 15.12 4.03
N GLY A 48 8.46 15.65 5.08
CA GLY A 48 7.30 16.51 4.93
C GLY A 48 7.58 17.77 4.11
N LYS A 49 8.73 18.40 4.30
CA LYS A 49 9.15 19.59 3.53
C LYS A 49 9.44 19.26 2.07
N VAL A 50 10.22 18.21 1.81
CA VAL A 50 10.60 17.80 0.44
C VAL A 50 9.37 17.40 -0.35
N THR A 51 8.49 16.58 0.21
CA THR A 51 7.28 16.11 -0.47
C THR A 51 6.31 17.26 -0.74
N ALA A 52 6.10 18.16 0.20
CA ALA A 52 5.19 19.30 0.02
C ALA A 52 5.73 20.37 -0.96
N LYS A 53 7.04 20.64 -0.95
CA LYS A 53 7.61 21.74 -1.73
C LYS A 53 8.11 21.31 -3.12
N SER A 54 8.67 20.10 -3.24
CA SER A 54 9.32 19.66 -4.48
C SER A 54 8.46 18.71 -5.31
N ILE A 55 7.54 17.96 -4.70
CA ILE A 55 6.76 16.92 -5.39
C ILE A 55 5.29 17.33 -5.57
N ALA A 56 4.61 17.76 -4.51
CA ALA A 56 3.18 18.09 -4.58
C ALA A 56 2.82 19.11 -5.67
N PRO A 57 3.62 20.17 -5.92
CA PRO A 57 3.33 21.13 -6.99
C PRO A 57 3.32 20.53 -8.40
N LEU A 58 4.03 19.42 -8.61
CA LEU A 58 4.15 18.76 -9.91
C LEU A 58 2.99 17.80 -10.21
N SER A 59 2.20 17.42 -9.20
CA SER A 59 1.19 16.36 -9.33
C SER A 59 0.18 16.63 -10.44
N ARG A 60 -0.41 17.83 -10.47
CA ARG A 60 -1.42 18.19 -11.47
C ARG A 60 -0.82 18.38 -12.85
N GLY A 61 0.25 19.17 -12.97
CA GLY A 61 0.92 19.37 -14.27
C GLY A 61 1.44 18.06 -14.86
N GLY A 62 1.94 17.16 -13.99
CA GLY A 62 2.34 15.83 -14.40
C GLY A 62 1.20 14.96 -14.93
N ASP A 63 0.00 15.01 -14.30
CA ASP A 63 -1.18 14.30 -14.80
C ASP A 63 -1.66 14.87 -16.15
N GLU A 64 -1.64 16.19 -16.31
CA GLU A 64 -2.06 16.85 -17.56
C GLU A 64 -1.10 16.57 -18.72
N GLN A 65 0.21 16.53 -18.46
CA GLN A 65 1.24 16.28 -19.46
C GLN A 65 1.39 14.78 -19.75
N GLY A 66 1.40 13.93 -18.72
CA GLY A 66 1.69 12.51 -18.83
C GLY A 66 3.12 12.19 -19.25
N CYS A 67 3.45 10.90 -19.34
CA CYS A 67 4.69 10.43 -19.92
C CYS A 67 4.61 10.37 -21.45
N HIS A 68 5.71 10.60 -22.13
CA HIS A 68 5.83 10.52 -23.58
C HIS A 68 6.79 9.39 -23.97
N TRP A 69 6.37 8.56 -24.93
CA TRP A 69 7.20 7.50 -25.51
C TRP A 69 7.52 7.80 -26.96
N ALA A 70 8.80 7.71 -27.32
CA ALA A 70 9.29 7.78 -28.69
C ALA A 70 10.57 6.96 -28.82
N ASP A 71 10.69 6.18 -29.88
CA ASP A 71 11.90 5.43 -30.23
C ASP A 71 12.50 4.62 -29.07
N THR A 72 11.64 3.89 -28.36
CA THR A 72 11.99 3.07 -27.18
C THR A 72 12.40 3.85 -25.91
N VAL A 73 12.36 5.16 -25.94
CA VAL A 73 12.68 6.05 -24.81
C VAL A 73 11.39 6.63 -24.23
N VAL A 74 11.36 6.75 -22.91
CA VAL A 74 10.26 7.40 -22.18
C VAL A 74 10.79 8.68 -21.53
N THR A 75 10.09 9.77 -21.77
CA THR A 75 10.30 11.06 -21.10
C THR A 75 9.20 11.29 -20.09
N THR A 76 9.58 11.57 -18.85
CA THR A 76 8.64 11.92 -17.78
C THR A 76 8.22 13.39 -17.86
N PRO A 77 7.14 13.82 -17.17
CA PRO A 77 6.70 15.21 -17.19
C PRO A 77 7.77 16.21 -16.73
N GLU A 78 7.67 17.45 -17.20
CA GLU A 78 8.54 18.54 -16.80
C GLU A 78 8.63 18.68 -15.28
N GLY A 79 9.84 18.85 -14.75
CA GLY A 79 10.13 18.96 -13.31
C GLY A 79 10.32 17.61 -12.59
N PHE A 80 9.82 16.49 -13.13
CA PHE A 80 10.01 15.17 -12.52
C PHE A 80 11.47 14.77 -12.36
N PRO A 81 12.34 14.90 -13.37
CA PRO A 81 13.77 14.57 -13.21
C PRO A 81 14.46 15.39 -12.11
N GLN A 82 14.17 16.68 -12.02
CA GLN A 82 14.75 17.53 -10.99
C GLN A 82 14.20 17.18 -9.59
N ALA A 83 12.91 16.93 -9.46
CA ALA A 83 12.31 16.52 -8.20
C ALA A 83 12.84 15.15 -7.74
N TYR A 84 13.00 14.19 -8.67
CA TYR A 84 13.58 12.89 -8.37
C TYR A 84 15.04 13.02 -7.91
N LYS A 85 15.83 13.84 -8.58
CA LYS A 85 17.21 14.12 -8.17
C LYS A 85 17.24 14.68 -6.73
N THR A 86 16.42 15.68 -6.43
CA THR A 86 16.32 16.24 -5.07
C THR A 86 15.93 15.19 -4.03
N TYR A 87 14.98 14.31 -4.38
CA TYR A 87 14.54 13.21 -3.52
C TYR A 87 15.65 12.18 -3.29
N ALA A 88 16.35 11.78 -4.35
CA ALA A 88 17.46 10.83 -4.31
C ALA A 88 18.67 11.39 -3.52
N GLU A 89 19.08 12.64 -3.77
CA GLU A 89 20.18 13.32 -3.06
C GLU A 89 19.88 13.48 -1.55
N GLY A 90 18.61 13.56 -1.15
CA GLY A 90 18.19 13.51 0.25
C GLY A 90 18.25 12.11 0.88
N GLY A 91 18.59 11.07 0.11
CA GLY A 91 18.68 9.68 0.58
C GLY A 91 17.32 8.97 0.73
N TRP A 92 16.23 9.59 0.31
CA TRP A 92 14.86 9.10 0.57
C TRP A 92 14.53 7.76 -0.11
N VAL A 93 15.21 7.42 -1.21
CA VAL A 93 15.07 6.11 -1.88
C VAL A 93 15.58 4.99 -0.98
N GLY A 94 16.64 5.24 -0.22
CA GLY A 94 17.29 4.28 0.67
C GLY A 94 16.91 4.38 2.14
N VAL A 95 15.79 5.06 2.50
CA VAL A 95 15.43 5.33 3.90
C VAL A 95 15.32 4.07 4.76
N GLY A 96 14.73 2.99 4.26
CA GLY A 96 14.66 1.66 4.90
C GLY A 96 15.75 0.68 4.44
N GLY A 97 16.72 1.16 3.64
CA GLY A 97 17.77 0.35 3.04
C GLY A 97 18.84 -0.08 4.03
N ASP A 98 19.55 -1.17 3.68
CA ASP A 98 20.62 -1.73 4.51
C ASP A 98 21.82 -0.77 4.56
N PRO A 99 22.29 -0.36 5.76
CA PRO A 99 23.44 0.53 5.92
C PRO A 99 24.74 -0.03 5.34
N ILE A 100 24.90 -1.36 5.26
CA ILE A 100 26.08 -2.00 4.65
C ILE A 100 26.26 -1.56 3.18
N PHE A 101 25.15 -1.31 2.50
CA PHE A 101 25.12 -0.89 1.10
C PHE A 101 24.72 0.58 0.90
N GLY A 102 24.77 1.39 1.99
CA GLY A 102 24.53 2.83 1.92
C GLY A 102 23.06 3.26 2.14
N GLY A 103 22.20 2.37 2.61
CA GLY A 103 20.86 2.72 3.07
C GLY A 103 20.89 3.43 4.43
N MET A 104 19.79 4.07 4.82
CA MET A 104 19.70 4.77 6.11
C MET A 104 19.38 3.83 7.29
N GLY A 105 18.93 2.60 7.06
CA GLY A 105 18.61 1.63 8.11
C GLY A 105 17.37 1.93 8.94
N MET A 106 16.50 2.83 8.48
CA MET A 106 15.29 3.18 9.24
C MET A 106 14.29 2.03 9.28
N PRO A 107 13.60 1.84 10.42
CA PRO A 107 12.54 0.84 10.56
C PRO A 107 11.40 1.07 9.58
N LYS A 108 10.65 0.02 9.26
CA LYS A 108 9.47 0.10 8.38
C LYS A 108 8.41 1.04 8.95
N ALA A 109 8.24 1.09 10.27
CA ALA A 109 7.31 2.02 10.90
C ALA A 109 7.62 3.51 10.59
N VAL A 110 8.90 3.86 10.37
CA VAL A 110 9.32 5.21 9.94
C VAL A 110 9.17 5.38 8.44
N SER A 111 9.69 4.42 7.64
CA SER A 111 9.62 4.53 6.17
C SER A 111 8.17 4.54 5.65
N ALA A 112 7.24 3.88 6.34
CA ALA A 112 5.81 3.91 6.02
C ALA A 112 5.21 5.33 6.11
N GLN A 113 5.66 6.18 7.03
CA GLN A 113 5.23 7.58 7.11
C GLN A 113 5.75 8.38 5.92
N VAL A 114 7.00 8.15 5.52
CA VAL A 114 7.58 8.78 4.33
C VAL A 114 6.85 8.34 3.06
N GLU A 115 6.50 7.06 2.96
CA GLU A 115 5.68 6.51 1.87
C GLU A 115 4.29 7.17 1.81
N GLU A 116 3.64 7.42 2.94
CA GLU A 116 2.38 8.16 2.97
C GLU A 116 2.58 9.60 2.45
N MET A 117 3.61 10.30 2.88
CA MET A 117 3.87 11.68 2.47
C MET A 117 4.11 11.81 0.97
N ILE A 118 4.94 10.95 0.38
CA ILE A 118 5.26 11.03 -1.06
C ILE A 118 4.04 10.69 -1.91
N ASN A 119 3.29 9.64 -1.54
CA ASN A 119 2.09 9.24 -2.28
C ASN A 119 0.94 10.24 -2.12
N SER A 120 0.81 10.92 -0.97
CA SER A 120 -0.14 12.03 -0.80
C SER A 120 0.23 13.25 -1.64
N SER A 121 1.51 13.47 -1.89
CA SER A 121 2.02 14.56 -2.74
C SER A 121 1.79 14.28 -4.22
N SER A 122 2.15 13.10 -4.69
CA SER A 122 1.90 12.60 -6.05
C SER A 122 2.00 11.08 -6.10
N LEU A 123 0.87 10.40 -6.29
CA LEU A 123 0.84 8.94 -6.42
C LEU A 123 1.69 8.46 -7.61
N ALA A 124 1.61 9.17 -8.73
CA ALA A 124 2.37 8.84 -9.93
C ALA A 124 3.89 8.94 -9.72
N PHE A 125 4.35 9.96 -9.00
CA PHE A 125 5.77 10.13 -8.67
C PHE A 125 6.24 9.06 -7.66
N GLY A 126 5.44 8.79 -6.63
CA GLY A 126 5.76 7.85 -5.56
C GLY A 126 6.02 6.42 -6.05
N LEU A 127 5.48 6.03 -7.21
CA LEU A 127 5.69 4.72 -7.79
C LEU A 127 7.15 4.44 -8.18
N TYR A 128 7.92 5.45 -8.63
CA TYR A 128 9.31 5.25 -9.04
C TYR A 128 10.22 4.83 -7.87
N PRO A 129 10.30 5.58 -6.75
CA PRO A 129 11.11 5.15 -5.62
C PRO A 129 10.55 3.91 -4.91
N MET A 130 9.22 3.70 -4.91
CA MET A 130 8.61 2.52 -4.32
C MET A 130 9.09 1.23 -4.98
N LEU A 131 9.01 1.13 -6.32
CA LEU A 131 9.48 -0.06 -7.06
C LEU A 131 10.98 -0.28 -6.86
N THR A 132 11.77 0.78 -6.75
CA THR A 132 13.20 0.69 -6.46
C THR A 132 13.45 0.12 -5.07
N SER A 133 12.75 0.62 -4.04
CA SER A 133 12.85 0.11 -2.66
C SER A 133 12.47 -1.37 -2.58
N GLY A 134 11.37 -1.78 -3.23
CA GLY A 134 10.93 -3.17 -3.27
C GLY A 134 11.94 -4.08 -3.98
N ALA A 135 12.51 -3.64 -5.11
CA ALA A 135 13.58 -4.38 -5.80
C ALA A 135 14.82 -4.56 -4.91
N CYS A 136 15.22 -3.50 -4.19
CA CYS A 136 16.31 -3.57 -3.22
C CYS A 136 16.05 -4.61 -2.12
N VAL A 137 14.84 -4.68 -1.57
CA VAL A 137 14.47 -5.68 -0.55
C VAL A 137 14.65 -7.11 -1.09
N SER A 138 14.19 -7.39 -2.31
CA SER A 138 14.36 -8.71 -2.93
C SER A 138 15.82 -9.04 -3.21
N ILE A 139 16.59 -8.11 -3.75
CA ILE A 139 18.02 -8.29 -4.02
C ILE A 139 18.78 -8.51 -2.71
N ASN A 140 18.56 -7.68 -1.69
CA ASN A 140 19.25 -7.79 -0.40
C ASN A 140 18.97 -9.12 0.31
N THR A 141 17.77 -9.67 0.13
CA THR A 141 17.39 -10.94 0.78
C THR A 141 17.90 -12.15 0.03
N HIS A 142 17.87 -12.15 -1.31
CA HIS A 142 18.00 -13.38 -2.10
C HIS A 142 19.19 -13.40 -3.06
N ALA A 143 19.77 -12.24 -3.42
CA ALA A 143 20.89 -12.22 -4.37
C ALA A 143 22.21 -12.65 -3.73
N SER A 144 23.16 -13.05 -4.56
CA SER A 144 24.55 -13.30 -4.11
C SER A 144 25.20 -12.02 -3.60
N GLU A 145 26.20 -12.16 -2.72
CA GLU A 145 26.94 -11.00 -2.19
C GLU A 145 27.58 -10.14 -3.29
N ALA A 146 28.03 -10.78 -4.38
CA ALA A 146 28.55 -10.06 -5.54
C ALA A 146 27.51 -9.17 -6.22
N LEU A 147 26.29 -9.68 -6.41
CA LEU A 147 25.18 -8.89 -6.98
C LEU A 147 24.74 -7.78 -6.03
N LYS A 148 24.65 -8.05 -4.73
CA LYS A 148 24.33 -7.03 -3.72
C LYS A 148 25.32 -5.88 -3.76
N ALA A 149 26.62 -6.19 -3.70
CA ALA A 149 27.70 -5.19 -3.73
C ALA A 149 27.72 -4.37 -5.03
N THR A 150 27.34 -4.98 -6.16
CA THR A 150 27.34 -4.30 -7.47
C THR A 150 26.15 -3.35 -7.62
N TYR A 151 24.95 -3.74 -7.17
CA TYR A 151 23.72 -3.03 -7.53
C TYR A 151 23.13 -2.19 -6.40
N LEU A 152 23.12 -2.68 -5.15
CA LEU A 152 22.42 -2.02 -4.05
C LEU A 152 22.91 -0.60 -3.73
N PRO A 153 24.23 -0.29 -3.73
CA PRO A 153 24.70 1.06 -3.40
C PRO A 153 24.12 2.14 -4.34
N ASN A 154 24.11 1.87 -5.63
CA ASN A 154 23.56 2.82 -6.62
C ASN A 154 22.02 2.82 -6.62
N MET A 155 21.37 1.74 -6.25
CA MET A 155 19.91 1.69 -6.10
C MET A 155 19.46 2.44 -4.84
N TYR A 156 20.09 2.23 -3.68
CA TYR A 156 19.75 2.97 -2.45
C TYR A 156 20.06 4.47 -2.57
N SER A 157 21.10 4.87 -3.30
CA SER A 157 21.37 6.29 -3.58
C SER A 157 20.40 6.92 -4.58
N GLY A 158 19.53 6.14 -5.23
CA GLY A 158 18.61 6.60 -6.25
C GLY A 158 19.22 6.90 -7.60
N LYS A 159 20.52 6.63 -7.80
CA LYS A 159 21.16 6.75 -9.12
C LYS A 159 20.63 5.73 -10.13
N TRP A 160 20.27 4.55 -9.64
CA TRP A 160 19.66 3.49 -10.42
C TRP A 160 18.29 3.15 -9.87
N ALA A 161 17.33 2.94 -10.78
CA ALA A 161 15.99 2.52 -10.41
C ALA A 161 15.84 1.01 -10.43
N GLY A 162 14.78 0.51 -9.78
CA GLY A 162 14.33 -0.86 -9.86
C GLY A 162 12.97 -0.97 -10.52
N SER A 163 12.69 -2.10 -11.16
CA SER A 163 11.36 -2.44 -11.66
C SER A 163 11.04 -3.91 -11.46
N MET A 164 9.75 -4.25 -11.49
CA MET A 164 9.22 -5.59 -11.30
C MET A 164 8.54 -6.06 -12.58
N CYS A 165 9.07 -7.10 -13.24
CA CYS A 165 8.64 -7.58 -14.55
C CYS A 165 8.03 -8.99 -14.46
N LEU A 166 6.75 -9.07 -14.08
CA LEU A 166 6.02 -10.33 -13.89
C LEU A 166 5.07 -10.63 -15.03
N THR A 167 4.15 -9.70 -15.29
CA THR A 167 2.93 -9.88 -16.09
C THR A 167 3.23 -10.00 -17.57
N GLU A 168 2.55 -10.95 -18.21
CA GLU A 168 2.50 -11.09 -19.66
C GLU A 168 1.04 -10.95 -20.15
N ALA A 169 0.83 -10.68 -21.42
CA ALA A 169 -0.50 -10.41 -21.98
C ALA A 169 -1.57 -11.49 -21.64
N HIS A 170 -1.14 -12.74 -21.46
CA HIS A 170 -1.99 -13.88 -21.13
C HIS A 170 -1.83 -14.38 -19.68
N ALA A 171 -0.93 -13.77 -18.89
CA ALA A 171 -0.55 -14.23 -17.56
C ALA A 171 -0.43 -13.04 -16.58
N GLY A 172 -1.54 -12.69 -15.93
CA GLY A 172 -1.59 -11.66 -14.89
C GLY A 172 -1.68 -12.27 -13.50
N THR A 173 -2.86 -12.74 -13.11
CA THR A 173 -3.09 -13.42 -11.82
C THR A 173 -2.44 -14.80 -11.77
N ASP A 174 -2.56 -15.59 -12.85
CA ASP A 174 -1.90 -16.88 -12.98
C ASP A 174 -0.53 -16.71 -13.66
N LEU A 175 0.51 -16.56 -12.84
CA LEU A 175 1.89 -16.49 -13.33
C LEU A 175 2.45 -17.86 -13.75
N GLY A 176 1.78 -18.97 -13.42
CA GLY A 176 2.21 -20.31 -13.82
C GLY A 176 2.30 -20.54 -15.32
N ILE A 177 1.59 -19.72 -16.10
CA ILE A 177 1.52 -19.80 -17.56
C ILE A 177 2.42 -18.81 -18.30
N ILE A 178 3.32 -18.08 -17.63
CA ILE A 178 4.28 -17.18 -18.29
C ILE A 178 5.13 -17.93 -19.32
N ARG A 179 5.55 -17.23 -20.37
CA ARG A 179 6.33 -17.77 -21.51
C ARG A 179 7.75 -17.21 -21.60
N THR A 180 8.07 -16.12 -20.90
CA THR A 180 9.44 -15.57 -20.81
C THR A 180 10.36 -16.67 -20.35
N LYS A 181 11.48 -16.84 -21.06
CA LYS A 181 12.50 -17.88 -20.82
C LYS A 181 13.85 -17.28 -20.51
N ALA A 182 14.68 -18.03 -19.80
CA ALA A 182 16.07 -17.68 -19.50
C ALA A 182 16.96 -18.88 -19.82
N GLU A 183 17.91 -18.70 -20.72
CA GLU A 183 18.82 -19.75 -21.20
C GLU A 183 20.20 -19.56 -20.53
N PRO A 184 20.71 -20.57 -19.78
CA PRO A 184 21.99 -20.48 -19.09
C PRO A 184 23.16 -20.34 -20.07
N GLN A 185 24.16 -19.55 -19.71
CA GLN A 185 25.39 -19.32 -20.48
C GLN A 185 26.61 -19.90 -19.76
N ALA A 186 27.70 -20.11 -20.50
CA ALA A 186 28.91 -20.73 -19.97
C ALA A 186 29.63 -19.88 -18.90
N ASP A 187 29.37 -18.57 -18.87
CA ASP A 187 29.94 -17.63 -17.91
C ASP A 187 29.10 -17.48 -16.62
N GLY A 188 28.02 -18.26 -16.50
CA GLY A 188 27.10 -18.20 -15.36
C GLY A 188 25.99 -17.15 -15.47
N SER A 189 25.98 -16.36 -16.54
CA SER A 189 24.87 -15.47 -16.88
C SER A 189 23.73 -16.22 -17.58
N TYR A 190 22.65 -15.52 -17.89
CA TYR A 190 21.50 -16.04 -18.60
C TYR A 190 21.10 -15.09 -19.73
N LYS A 191 20.60 -15.64 -20.83
CA LYS A 191 19.92 -14.90 -21.88
C LYS A 191 18.41 -14.95 -21.63
N VAL A 192 17.84 -13.79 -21.28
CA VAL A 192 16.42 -13.64 -21.00
C VAL A 192 15.69 -13.16 -22.24
N SER A 193 14.63 -13.87 -22.65
CA SER A 193 13.83 -13.54 -23.84
C SER A 193 12.35 -13.62 -23.56
N GLY A 194 11.60 -12.57 -23.90
CA GLY A 194 10.17 -12.47 -23.74
C GLY A 194 9.67 -11.03 -23.64
N THR A 195 8.35 -10.87 -23.53
CA THR A 195 7.71 -9.56 -23.40
C THR A 195 6.90 -9.51 -22.13
N LYS A 196 7.09 -8.45 -21.36
CA LYS A 196 6.36 -8.14 -20.14
C LYS A 196 5.51 -6.89 -20.33
N ILE A 197 4.30 -6.89 -19.77
CA ILE A 197 3.36 -5.77 -19.87
C ILE A 197 3.02 -5.18 -18.49
N PHE A 198 2.52 -3.97 -18.49
CA PHE A 198 2.15 -3.23 -17.28
C PHE A 198 3.32 -2.99 -16.32
N ILE A 199 4.52 -2.78 -16.86
CA ILE A 199 5.73 -2.60 -16.07
C ILE A 199 5.86 -1.14 -15.64
N THR A 200 5.59 -0.87 -14.38
CA THR A 200 5.76 0.46 -13.77
C THR A 200 7.24 0.82 -13.76
N GLY A 201 7.57 2.00 -14.30
CA GLY A 201 8.95 2.48 -14.35
C GLY A 201 9.89 1.57 -15.13
N GLY A 202 9.41 0.77 -16.10
CA GLY A 202 10.25 -0.09 -16.91
C GLY A 202 11.22 0.67 -17.82
N GLU A 203 10.85 1.89 -18.24
CA GLU A 203 11.70 2.85 -18.93
C GLU A 203 11.32 4.26 -18.48
N HIS A 204 12.32 5.10 -18.22
CA HIS A 204 12.16 6.51 -17.86
C HIS A 204 13.51 7.23 -17.89
N ASP A 205 13.48 8.56 -17.79
CA ASP A 205 14.63 9.47 -17.82
C ASP A 205 15.07 10.00 -16.44
N LEU A 206 14.59 9.37 -15.34
CA LEU A 206 14.87 9.83 -13.97
C LEU A 206 16.23 9.34 -13.43
N THR A 207 16.75 8.23 -13.95
CA THR A 207 17.95 7.54 -13.44
C THR A 207 18.89 7.11 -14.56
N GLU A 208 20.16 6.90 -14.22
CA GLU A 208 21.19 6.48 -15.18
C GLU A 208 21.02 5.02 -15.65
N ASN A 209 20.49 4.16 -14.79
CA ASN A 209 20.24 2.74 -15.08
C ASN A 209 18.91 2.28 -14.46
N ILE A 210 18.34 1.21 -14.99
CA ILE A 210 17.15 0.56 -14.46
C ILE A 210 17.45 -0.93 -14.31
N ILE A 211 17.19 -1.46 -13.12
CA ILE A 211 17.44 -2.85 -12.76
C ILE A 211 16.11 -3.59 -12.73
N HIS A 212 15.87 -4.44 -13.73
CA HIS A 212 14.63 -5.18 -13.89
C HIS A 212 14.71 -6.52 -13.13
N LEU A 213 13.78 -6.78 -12.23
CA LEU A 213 13.57 -8.10 -11.65
C LEU A 213 12.56 -8.88 -12.48
N VAL A 214 13.03 -9.84 -13.26
CA VAL A 214 12.26 -10.51 -14.30
C VAL A 214 11.94 -11.95 -13.92
N LEU A 215 10.66 -12.32 -13.93
CA LEU A 215 10.23 -13.73 -13.82
C LEU A 215 10.35 -14.43 -15.17
N ALA A 216 11.08 -15.54 -15.21
CA ALA A 216 11.26 -16.35 -16.40
C ALA A 216 11.37 -17.85 -16.05
N LYS A 217 11.25 -18.72 -17.06
CA LYS A 217 11.42 -20.17 -16.94
C LYS A 217 12.75 -20.62 -17.54
N LEU A 218 13.39 -21.54 -16.84
CA LEU A 218 14.56 -22.26 -17.37
C LEU A 218 14.10 -23.33 -18.39
N PRO A 219 14.99 -23.82 -19.29
CA PRO A 219 14.61 -24.82 -20.30
C PRO A 219 13.95 -26.07 -19.74
N ASP A 220 14.49 -26.60 -18.64
CA ASP A 220 14.01 -27.83 -17.99
C ASP A 220 13.14 -27.57 -16.75
N ALA A 221 12.54 -26.38 -16.66
CA ALA A 221 11.73 -25.99 -15.52
C ALA A 221 10.44 -26.81 -15.42
N PRO A 222 10.03 -27.20 -14.18
CA PRO A 222 8.73 -27.83 -13.98
C PRO A 222 7.59 -26.96 -14.49
N ALA A 223 6.48 -27.56 -14.89
CA ALA A 223 5.29 -26.85 -15.32
C ALA A 223 4.66 -26.04 -14.17
N GLY A 224 3.97 -24.95 -14.53
CA GLY A 224 3.25 -24.11 -13.57
C GLY A 224 4.14 -23.18 -12.74
N PRO A 225 3.64 -22.71 -11.58
CA PRO A 225 4.34 -21.71 -10.78
C PRO A 225 5.63 -22.20 -10.13
N LYS A 226 5.78 -23.53 -9.95
CA LYS A 226 6.98 -24.15 -9.37
C LYS A 226 8.20 -24.13 -10.30
N GLY A 227 8.03 -23.76 -11.57
CA GLY A 227 9.14 -23.67 -12.55
C GLY A 227 9.61 -22.23 -12.82
N ILE A 228 9.18 -21.28 -12.03
CA ILE A 228 9.52 -19.87 -12.22
C ILE A 228 10.78 -19.50 -11.44
N SER A 229 11.75 -18.89 -12.13
CA SER A 229 12.97 -18.33 -11.55
C SER A 229 12.97 -16.80 -11.66
N LEU A 230 13.76 -16.14 -10.83
CA LEU A 230 13.90 -14.68 -10.81
C LEU A 230 15.27 -14.27 -11.33
N PHE A 231 15.28 -13.28 -12.22
CA PHE A 231 16.52 -12.76 -12.84
C PHE A 231 16.62 -11.25 -12.64
N LEU A 232 17.81 -10.80 -12.29
CA LEU A 232 18.22 -9.39 -12.32
C LEU A 232 18.74 -9.09 -13.72
N VAL A 233 18.09 -8.19 -14.43
CA VAL A 233 18.43 -7.79 -15.80
C VAL A 233 18.63 -6.27 -15.83
N PRO A 234 19.86 -5.76 -15.92
CA PRO A 234 20.12 -4.33 -15.98
C PRO A 234 19.82 -3.76 -17.37
N LYS A 235 19.36 -2.52 -17.47
CA LYS A 235 19.20 -1.77 -18.72
C LYS A 235 20.56 -1.50 -19.39
N PHE A 236 21.56 -1.12 -18.61
CA PHE A 236 22.95 -1.03 -19.02
C PHE A 236 23.78 -2.01 -18.18
N MET A 237 24.68 -2.73 -18.84
CA MET A 237 25.63 -3.60 -18.15
C MET A 237 26.49 -2.78 -17.21
N VAL A 238 26.99 -3.41 -16.15
CA VAL A 238 27.86 -2.76 -15.16
C VAL A 238 29.26 -3.35 -15.29
N ASN A 239 30.24 -2.49 -15.50
CA ASN A 239 31.65 -2.86 -15.60
C ASN A 239 32.21 -3.21 -14.20
N ALA A 240 33.37 -3.87 -14.16
CA ALA A 240 34.01 -4.26 -12.89
C ALA A 240 34.38 -3.07 -11.98
N ASP A 241 34.54 -1.87 -12.54
CA ASP A 241 34.79 -0.62 -11.80
C ASP A 241 33.50 0.10 -11.35
N GLY A 242 32.33 -0.50 -11.61
CA GLY A 242 31.01 0.06 -11.27
C GLY A 242 30.48 1.08 -12.28
N SER A 243 31.23 1.39 -13.36
CA SER A 243 30.72 2.27 -14.42
C SER A 243 29.71 1.57 -15.33
N LEU A 244 28.92 2.37 -16.05
CA LEU A 244 27.97 1.85 -17.02
C LEU A 244 28.70 1.34 -18.27
N GLY A 245 28.37 0.11 -18.67
CA GLY A 245 28.87 -0.57 -19.85
C GLY A 245 27.92 -0.46 -21.05
N ALA A 246 27.94 -1.50 -21.89
CA ALA A 246 27.08 -1.57 -23.06
C ALA A 246 25.58 -1.62 -22.71
N ARG A 247 24.73 -1.09 -23.60
CA ARG A 247 23.29 -1.26 -23.55
C ARG A 247 22.95 -2.74 -23.64
N ASN A 248 22.18 -3.23 -22.68
CA ASN A 248 21.63 -4.57 -22.71
C ASN A 248 20.44 -4.60 -23.70
N PRO A 249 20.17 -5.70 -24.42
CA PRO A 249 19.02 -5.83 -25.32
C PRO A 249 17.67 -5.85 -24.56
N VAL A 250 17.38 -4.75 -23.89
CA VAL A 250 16.11 -4.47 -23.19
C VAL A 250 15.53 -3.18 -23.79
N SER A 251 14.29 -3.22 -24.24
CA SER A 251 13.65 -2.06 -24.87
C SER A 251 12.21 -1.88 -24.41
N CYS A 252 11.80 -0.62 -24.31
CA CYS A 252 10.39 -0.27 -24.11
C CYS A 252 9.68 -0.21 -25.47
N GLY A 253 8.76 -1.14 -25.70
CA GLY A 253 8.00 -1.21 -26.95
C GLY A 253 6.87 -0.17 -27.03
N SER A 254 6.29 0.19 -25.90
CA SER A 254 5.23 1.20 -25.77
C SER A 254 4.97 1.51 -24.31
N ILE A 255 4.17 2.56 -24.06
CA ILE A 255 3.57 2.82 -22.75
C ILE A 255 2.05 2.76 -22.83
N GLU A 256 1.40 2.46 -21.71
CA GLU A 256 -0.06 2.39 -21.62
C GLU A 256 -0.69 3.77 -21.44
N HIS A 257 -1.81 4.01 -22.13
CA HIS A 257 -2.68 5.18 -21.93
C HIS A 257 -3.71 4.84 -20.85
N LYS A 258 -3.56 5.44 -19.67
CA LYS A 258 -4.28 5.02 -18.46
C LYS A 258 -5.35 6.02 -18.02
N MET A 259 -6.27 5.57 -17.19
CA MET A 259 -7.28 6.39 -16.53
C MET A 259 -6.66 7.44 -15.60
N GLY A 260 -5.63 7.07 -14.85
CA GLY A 260 -4.93 7.91 -13.87
C GLY A 260 -3.43 7.58 -13.84
N ILE A 261 -2.73 8.17 -12.86
CA ILE A 261 -1.26 8.04 -12.71
C ILE A 261 -0.52 8.27 -14.04
N GLN A 262 -0.96 9.27 -14.81
CA GLN A 262 -0.47 9.49 -16.17
C GLN A 262 1.01 9.89 -16.20
N ALA A 263 1.49 10.51 -15.12
CA ALA A 263 2.90 10.87 -14.95
C ALA A 263 3.82 9.70 -14.55
N SER A 264 3.27 8.51 -14.34
CA SER A 264 4.04 7.26 -14.12
C SER A 264 4.04 6.43 -15.40
N ALA A 265 5.21 6.13 -15.95
CA ALA A 265 5.34 5.27 -17.11
C ALA A 265 4.93 3.83 -16.77
N THR A 266 4.00 3.27 -17.53
CA THR A 266 3.60 1.87 -17.45
C THR A 266 3.94 1.22 -18.78
N CYS A 267 5.00 0.42 -18.80
CA CYS A 267 5.70 0.02 -20.01
C CYS A 267 5.36 -1.39 -20.47
N VAL A 268 5.45 -1.60 -21.78
CA VAL A 268 5.63 -2.91 -22.39
C VAL A 268 7.15 -3.11 -22.59
N MET A 269 7.74 -4.06 -21.88
CA MET A 269 9.18 -4.31 -21.89
C MET A 269 9.51 -5.56 -22.71
N ASN A 270 10.40 -5.41 -23.69
CA ASN A 270 10.91 -6.49 -24.52
C ASN A 270 12.33 -6.84 -24.09
N PHE A 271 12.56 -8.12 -23.86
CA PHE A 271 13.86 -8.72 -23.57
C PHE A 271 14.24 -9.60 -24.78
N ASP A 272 15.34 -9.24 -25.45
CA ASP A 272 15.79 -9.95 -26.66
C ASP A 272 17.18 -10.53 -26.43
N GLU A 273 17.21 -11.75 -25.84
CA GLU A 273 18.44 -12.37 -25.33
C GLU A 273 19.20 -11.46 -24.35
N ALA A 274 18.47 -10.69 -23.54
CA ALA A 274 19.05 -9.76 -22.57
C ALA A 274 19.86 -10.52 -21.49
N VAL A 275 21.05 -10.03 -21.18
CA VAL A 275 21.91 -10.61 -20.15
C VAL A 275 21.26 -10.40 -18.78
N GLY A 276 21.11 -11.49 -18.02
CA GLY A 276 20.55 -11.47 -16.67
C GLY A 276 21.31 -12.40 -15.74
N TYR A 277 21.09 -12.18 -14.44
CA TYR A 277 21.72 -12.94 -13.36
C TYR A 277 20.65 -13.53 -12.46
N LEU A 278 20.79 -14.81 -12.08
CA LEU A 278 19.84 -15.49 -11.20
C LEU A 278 19.84 -14.83 -9.81
N VAL A 279 18.63 -14.56 -9.30
CA VAL A 279 18.38 -14.11 -7.93
C VAL A 279 17.74 -15.23 -7.13
N GLY A 280 18.42 -15.68 -6.09
CA GLY A 280 18.01 -16.84 -5.31
C GLY A 280 18.29 -18.16 -6.04
N GLU A 281 17.48 -19.19 -5.74
CA GLU A 281 17.64 -20.53 -6.27
C GLU A 281 16.81 -20.74 -7.55
N PRO A 282 17.25 -21.61 -8.47
CA PRO A 282 16.46 -22.01 -9.63
C PRO A 282 15.09 -22.54 -9.22
N ASN A 283 14.06 -22.16 -9.98
CA ASN A 283 12.67 -22.58 -9.74
C ASN A 283 12.05 -22.12 -8.40
N ARG A 284 12.70 -21.15 -7.73
CA ARG A 284 12.25 -20.51 -6.50
C ARG A 284 11.95 -18.99 -6.67
N GLY A 285 11.88 -18.53 -7.92
CA GLY A 285 11.75 -17.11 -8.25
C GLY A 285 10.48 -16.47 -7.72
N LEU A 286 9.36 -17.20 -7.62
CA LEU A 286 8.15 -16.67 -6.99
C LEU A 286 8.34 -16.40 -5.50
N ALA A 287 9.05 -17.26 -4.76
CA ALA A 287 9.32 -17.03 -3.34
C ALA A 287 10.19 -15.77 -3.15
N ALA A 288 11.22 -15.59 -3.98
CA ALA A 288 12.05 -14.39 -3.96
C ALA A 288 11.27 -13.12 -4.35
N MET A 289 10.37 -13.21 -5.33
CA MET A 289 9.52 -12.11 -5.74
C MET A 289 8.45 -11.79 -4.69
N PHE A 290 7.92 -12.79 -3.96
CA PHE A 290 6.96 -12.55 -2.88
C PHE A 290 7.55 -11.74 -1.73
N THR A 291 8.86 -11.78 -1.50
CA THR A 291 9.54 -10.91 -0.53
C THR A 291 9.33 -9.44 -0.90
N MET A 292 9.56 -9.08 -2.16
CA MET A 292 9.24 -7.74 -2.69
C MET A 292 7.74 -7.47 -2.62
N MET A 293 6.91 -8.36 -3.13
CA MET A 293 5.46 -8.15 -3.21
C MET A 293 4.79 -7.98 -1.84
N ASN A 294 5.24 -8.68 -0.80
CA ASN A 294 4.67 -8.51 0.54
C ASN A 294 5.01 -7.14 1.12
N TYR A 295 6.23 -6.65 0.88
CA TYR A 295 6.64 -5.30 1.23
C TYR A 295 5.80 -4.25 0.47
N GLU A 296 5.66 -4.44 -0.85
CA GLU A 296 4.90 -3.57 -1.75
C GLU A 296 3.39 -3.55 -1.43
N ARG A 297 2.80 -4.67 -1.00
CA ARG A 297 1.36 -4.73 -0.65
C ARG A 297 0.98 -3.79 0.49
N LEU A 298 1.82 -3.65 1.52
CA LEU A 298 1.62 -2.64 2.55
C LEU A 298 1.74 -1.23 1.94
N GLY A 299 2.76 -0.99 1.11
CA GLY A 299 2.96 0.27 0.38
C GLY A 299 1.74 0.63 -0.49
N VAL A 300 1.15 -0.35 -1.20
CA VAL A 300 -0.10 -0.12 -1.97
C VAL A 300 -1.28 0.21 -1.05
N GLY A 301 -1.38 -0.41 0.12
CA GLY A 301 -2.35 0.00 1.14
C GLY A 301 -2.15 1.46 1.53
N ILE A 302 -0.90 1.86 1.78
CA ILE A 302 -0.51 3.25 2.09
C ILE A 302 -0.84 4.21 0.94
N GLN A 303 -0.76 3.78 -0.33
CA GLN A 303 -1.21 4.59 -1.48
C GLN A 303 -2.70 4.92 -1.41
N GLY A 304 -3.53 3.98 -0.98
CA GLY A 304 -4.95 4.21 -0.72
C GLY A 304 -5.17 5.25 0.38
N LEU A 305 -4.49 5.07 1.51
CA LEU A 305 -4.47 6.02 2.63
C LEU A 305 -4.03 7.42 2.18
N ALA A 306 -2.91 7.51 1.48
CA ALA A 306 -2.30 8.75 1.02
C ALA A 306 -3.20 9.55 0.08
N SER A 307 -3.86 8.85 -0.86
CA SER A 307 -4.86 9.47 -1.75
C SER A 307 -6.06 9.99 -0.97
N GLY A 308 -6.51 9.24 0.04
CA GLY A 308 -7.56 9.63 0.96
C GLY A 308 -7.17 10.87 1.79
N GLU A 309 -5.95 10.93 2.30
CA GLU A 309 -5.42 12.06 3.07
C GLU A 309 -5.38 13.33 2.19
N ARG A 310 -4.83 13.23 0.99
CA ARG A 310 -4.81 14.36 0.04
C ARG A 310 -6.21 14.86 -0.28
N SER A 311 -7.14 13.94 -0.54
CA SER A 311 -8.54 14.25 -0.80
C SER A 311 -9.20 14.96 0.38
N TYR A 312 -8.95 14.49 1.60
CA TYR A 312 -9.50 15.08 2.82
C TYR A 312 -9.00 16.52 3.05
N GLN A 313 -7.68 16.77 2.89
CA GLN A 313 -7.12 18.11 3.04
C GLN A 313 -7.78 19.10 2.07
N ASN A 314 -7.95 18.73 0.82
CA ASN A 314 -8.67 19.54 -0.16
C ASN A 314 -10.12 19.78 0.25
N ALA A 315 -10.84 18.71 0.65
CA ALA A 315 -12.27 18.76 0.94
C ALA A 315 -12.59 19.59 2.20
N ILE A 316 -11.78 19.50 3.25
CA ILE A 316 -12.02 20.25 4.50
C ILE A 316 -11.79 21.74 4.28
N GLU A 317 -10.77 22.13 3.51
CA GLU A 317 -10.49 23.53 3.18
C GLU A 317 -11.62 24.11 2.32
N TYR A 318 -11.99 23.39 1.24
CA TYR A 318 -13.13 23.78 0.41
C TYR A 318 -14.42 23.94 1.22
N ALA A 319 -14.72 23.02 2.14
CA ALA A 319 -15.94 23.04 2.93
C ALA A 319 -16.00 24.22 3.93
N ARG A 320 -14.85 24.74 4.35
CA ARG A 320 -14.75 25.94 5.20
C ARG A 320 -14.99 27.22 4.42
N ASP A 321 -14.61 27.26 3.15
CA ASP A 321 -14.66 28.47 2.33
C ASP A 321 -15.95 28.57 1.49
N ARG A 322 -16.48 27.45 1.02
CA ARG A 322 -17.65 27.39 0.15
C ARG A 322 -18.91 27.77 0.93
N LEU A 323 -19.58 28.83 0.51
CA LEU A 323 -20.84 29.32 1.11
C LEU A 323 -22.04 28.79 0.30
N GLN A 324 -22.94 28.05 0.94
CA GLN A 324 -24.23 27.60 0.38
C GLN A 324 -25.25 27.34 1.48
N SER A 325 -26.44 27.91 1.32
CA SER A 325 -27.59 27.74 2.24
C SER A 325 -27.30 28.26 3.67
N ARG A 326 -28.16 27.93 4.60
CA ARG A 326 -28.03 28.21 6.05
C ARG A 326 -28.09 26.92 6.83
N SER A 327 -27.42 26.89 7.95
CA SER A 327 -27.53 25.78 8.91
C SER A 327 -29.00 25.60 9.36
N PRO A 328 -29.49 24.35 9.55
CA PRO A 328 -30.79 24.09 10.15
C PRO A 328 -30.99 24.74 11.54
N LEU A 329 -29.90 25.04 12.22
CA LEU A 329 -29.89 25.71 13.52
C LEU A 329 -29.86 27.24 13.44
N GLY A 330 -30.05 27.82 12.25
CA GLY A 330 -29.95 29.25 11.96
C GLY A 330 -28.56 29.66 11.48
N ALA A 331 -28.45 30.92 11.03
CA ALA A 331 -27.22 31.47 10.45
C ALA A 331 -26.02 31.37 11.41
N GLN A 332 -24.98 30.65 10.99
CA GLN A 332 -23.72 30.52 11.74
C GLN A 332 -22.75 31.64 11.37
N ALA A 333 -22.67 32.03 10.11
CA ALA A 333 -21.92 33.18 9.62
C ALA A 333 -22.89 34.34 9.33
N LYS A 334 -23.25 35.09 10.39
CA LYS A 334 -24.28 36.15 10.32
C LYS A 334 -23.92 37.30 9.38
N ASP A 335 -22.64 37.57 9.21
CA ASP A 335 -22.06 38.59 8.36
C ASP A 335 -21.97 38.22 6.88
N LYS A 336 -22.22 36.94 6.54
CA LYS A 336 -22.13 36.40 5.19
C LYS A 336 -23.52 36.10 4.60
N VAL A 337 -23.62 36.07 3.26
CA VAL A 337 -24.87 35.80 2.52
C VAL A 337 -25.39 34.37 2.70
N ALA A 338 -24.49 33.43 3.04
CA ALA A 338 -24.78 32.04 3.32
C ALA A 338 -23.77 31.50 4.35
N ASP A 339 -24.01 30.31 4.90
CA ASP A 339 -23.05 29.65 5.77
C ASP A 339 -22.01 28.85 4.97
N PRO A 340 -20.80 28.61 5.50
CA PRO A 340 -19.87 27.61 4.97
C PRO A 340 -20.51 26.22 4.98
N ILE A 341 -20.30 25.44 3.91
CA ILE A 341 -20.97 24.13 3.77
C ILE A 341 -20.59 23.12 4.86
N ILE A 342 -19.49 23.32 5.57
CA ILE A 342 -19.07 22.49 6.70
C ILE A 342 -20.11 22.47 7.86
N VAL A 343 -21.06 23.40 7.89
CA VAL A 343 -22.09 23.40 8.92
C VAL A 343 -23.19 22.36 8.65
N HIS A 344 -23.31 21.86 7.42
CA HIS A 344 -24.37 20.92 7.03
C HIS A 344 -24.07 19.49 7.50
N PRO A 345 -25.06 18.78 8.07
CA PRO A 345 -24.85 17.44 8.63
C PRO A 345 -24.28 16.41 7.64
N ASP A 346 -24.69 16.44 6.36
CA ASP A 346 -24.20 15.48 5.37
C ASP A 346 -22.75 15.78 4.97
N VAL A 347 -22.39 17.05 4.85
CA VAL A 347 -20.98 17.45 4.60
C VAL A 347 -20.09 17.00 5.78
N ARG A 348 -20.56 17.18 7.02
CA ARG A 348 -19.85 16.68 8.21
C ARG A 348 -19.73 15.17 8.21
N ARG A 349 -20.79 14.44 7.84
CA ARG A 349 -20.74 12.98 7.71
C ARG A 349 -19.65 12.55 6.72
N MET A 350 -19.59 13.18 5.54
CA MET A 350 -18.56 12.89 4.54
C MET A 350 -17.15 13.16 5.08
N LEU A 351 -16.92 14.35 5.61
CA LEU A 351 -15.60 14.74 6.15
C LEU A 351 -15.16 13.86 7.33
N LEU A 352 -16.07 13.51 8.24
CA LEU A 352 -15.75 12.61 9.36
C LEU A 352 -15.50 11.17 8.90
N THR A 353 -16.19 10.70 7.86
CA THR A 353 -15.91 9.39 7.25
C THR A 353 -14.51 9.37 6.65
N MET A 354 -14.13 10.41 5.89
CA MET A 354 -12.79 10.57 5.32
C MET A 354 -11.71 10.60 6.42
N LYS A 355 -11.91 11.45 7.45
CA LYS A 355 -10.99 11.57 8.58
C LYS A 355 -10.83 10.25 9.33
N ALA A 356 -11.93 9.58 9.67
CA ALA A 356 -11.90 8.32 10.40
C ALA A 356 -11.22 7.20 9.61
N SER A 357 -11.39 7.17 8.29
CA SER A 357 -10.73 6.22 7.40
C SER A 357 -9.22 6.49 7.31
N ASN A 358 -8.80 7.74 7.15
CA ASN A 358 -7.39 8.09 7.00
C ASN A 358 -6.60 7.89 8.30
N GLU A 359 -7.10 8.41 9.42
CA GLU A 359 -6.41 8.28 10.71
C GLU A 359 -6.40 6.84 11.23
N GLY A 360 -7.49 6.09 11.02
CA GLY A 360 -7.52 4.65 11.29
C GLY A 360 -6.56 3.87 10.39
N GLY A 361 -6.45 4.26 9.12
CA GLY A 361 -5.52 3.67 8.15
C GLY A 361 -4.05 3.92 8.49
N ARG A 362 -3.73 5.13 8.94
CA ARG A 362 -2.37 5.49 9.41
C ARG A 362 -1.98 4.68 10.64
N ALA A 363 -2.87 4.54 11.61
CA ALA A 363 -2.61 3.70 12.77
C ALA A 363 -2.46 2.21 12.37
N PHE A 364 -3.32 1.70 11.48
CA PHE A 364 -3.27 0.31 11.05
C PHE A 364 -2.00 0.01 10.21
N SER A 365 -1.63 0.87 9.28
CA SER A 365 -0.38 0.70 8.50
C SER A 365 0.85 0.78 9.38
N THR A 366 0.88 1.66 10.39
CA THR A 366 1.97 1.75 11.37
C THR A 366 2.03 0.49 12.25
N TYR A 367 0.89 -0.05 12.68
CA TYR A 367 0.84 -1.31 13.42
C TYR A 367 1.45 -2.46 12.60
N VAL A 368 1.03 -2.62 11.34
CA VAL A 368 1.57 -3.67 10.44
C VAL A 368 3.06 -3.45 10.18
N ALA A 369 3.50 -2.21 9.97
CA ALA A 369 4.91 -1.86 9.78
C ALA A 369 5.75 -2.19 11.03
N THR A 370 5.22 -1.96 12.22
CA THR A 370 5.89 -2.33 13.48
C THR A 370 6.03 -3.86 13.62
N GLN A 371 5.01 -4.64 13.20
CA GLN A 371 5.15 -6.10 13.17
C GLN A 371 6.22 -6.57 12.16
N LEU A 372 6.37 -5.88 11.01
CA LEU A 372 7.46 -6.13 10.06
C LEU A 372 8.84 -5.87 10.69
N ASP A 373 8.97 -4.78 11.46
CA ASP A 373 10.23 -4.48 12.19
C ASP A 373 10.55 -5.57 13.21
N ILE A 374 9.55 -6.01 13.98
CA ILE A 374 9.72 -7.09 14.97
C ILE A 374 10.12 -8.39 14.28
N ALA A 375 9.43 -8.78 13.21
CA ALA A 375 9.72 -10.00 12.46
C ALA A 375 11.14 -10.01 11.88
N LYS A 376 11.62 -8.84 11.44
CA LYS A 376 12.95 -8.69 10.81
C LYS A 376 14.09 -8.63 11.81
N PHE A 377 13.91 -7.97 12.96
CA PHE A 377 15.00 -7.56 13.85
C PHE A 377 14.98 -8.21 15.23
N SER A 378 13.95 -8.98 15.60
CA SER A 378 13.93 -9.72 16.85
C SER A 378 14.88 -10.91 16.80
N GLU A 379 15.60 -11.16 17.90
CA GLU A 379 16.43 -12.36 18.08
C GLU A 379 15.68 -13.50 18.78
N ASP A 380 14.49 -13.22 19.35
CA ASP A 380 13.63 -14.24 19.94
C ASP A 380 12.76 -14.90 18.88
N ALA A 381 12.99 -16.20 18.64
CA ALA A 381 12.31 -16.95 17.58
C ALA A 381 10.78 -16.97 17.73
N ALA A 382 10.25 -17.03 18.96
CA ALA A 382 8.81 -17.06 19.19
C ALA A 382 8.18 -15.69 18.88
N THR A 383 8.86 -14.61 19.22
CA THR A 383 8.45 -13.24 18.87
C THR A 383 8.49 -13.01 17.37
N CYS A 384 9.55 -13.47 16.67
CA CYS A 384 9.63 -13.44 15.21
C CYS A 384 8.46 -14.18 14.56
N GLU A 385 8.23 -15.43 14.94
CA GLU A 385 7.16 -16.27 14.39
C GLU A 385 5.78 -15.64 14.60
N ARG A 386 5.52 -15.11 15.80
CA ARG A 386 4.28 -14.39 16.09
C ARG A 386 4.09 -13.18 15.18
N ALA A 387 5.12 -12.36 15.04
CA ALA A 387 5.08 -11.16 14.20
C ALA A 387 4.90 -11.52 12.71
N ASP A 388 5.61 -12.52 12.21
CA ASP A 388 5.45 -13.04 10.84
C ASP A 388 4.03 -13.53 10.56
N ASN A 389 3.41 -14.23 11.51
CA ASN A 389 2.03 -14.70 11.37
C ASN A 389 1.03 -13.55 11.36
N LEU A 390 1.24 -12.50 12.17
CA LEU A 390 0.43 -11.29 12.14
C LEU A 390 0.61 -10.52 10.82
N VAL A 391 1.84 -10.35 10.35
CA VAL A 391 2.11 -9.74 9.03
C VAL A 391 1.43 -10.51 7.91
N ALA A 392 1.55 -11.85 7.91
CA ALA A 392 0.92 -12.71 6.92
C ALA A 392 -0.62 -12.58 6.91
N LEU A 393 -1.24 -12.45 8.09
CA LEU A 393 -2.68 -12.25 8.24
C LEU A 393 -3.11 -10.85 7.77
N LEU A 394 -2.39 -9.81 8.20
CA LEU A 394 -2.85 -8.42 8.09
C LEU A 394 -2.49 -7.77 6.76
N THR A 395 -1.45 -8.22 6.05
CA THR A 395 -1.03 -7.65 4.77
C THR A 395 -2.13 -7.66 3.70
N PRO A 396 -2.88 -8.76 3.46
CA PRO A 396 -4.01 -8.76 2.53
C PRO A 396 -5.09 -7.74 2.92
N VAL A 397 -5.36 -7.61 4.24
CA VAL A 397 -6.33 -6.64 4.76
C VAL A 397 -5.81 -5.21 4.55
N ALA A 398 -4.55 -4.94 4.88
CA ALA A 398 -3.94 -3.63 4.68
C ALA A 398 -4.02 -3.22 3.20
N LYS A 399 -3.64 -4.11 2.26
CA LYS A 399 -3.71 -3.79 0.84
C LYS A 399 -5.14 -3.54 0.37
N ALA A 400 -6.07 -4.44 0.62
CA ALA A 400 -7.41 -4.36 0.04
C ALA A 400 -8.29 -3.34 0.77
N PHE A 401 -8.34 -3.36 2.09
CA PHE A 401 -9.23 -2.50 2.85
C PHE A 401 -8.81 -1.02 2.77
N LEU A 402 -7.49 -0.71 2.89
CA LEU A 402 -7.03 0.67 2.77
C LEU A 402 -7.27 1.23 1.36
N THR A 403 -7.08 0.44 0.31
CA THR A 403 -7.29 0.92 -1.06
C THR A 403 -8.78 1.08 -1.39
N ASP A 404 -9.67 0.24 -0.88
CA ASP A 404 -11.11 0.41 -1.02
C ASP A 404 -11.60 1.65 -0.27
N LEU A 405 -11.14 1.87 0.97
CA LEU A 405 -11.42 3.11 1.71
C LEU A 405 -10.79 4.34 1.06
N GLY A 406 -9.60 4.20 0.46
CA GLY A 406 -8.93 5.27 -0.29
C GLY A 406 -9.78 5.77 -1.44
N LEU A 407 -10.38 4.86 -2.23
CA LEU A 407 -11.31 5.24 -3.29
C LEU A 407 -12.61 5.83 -2.72
N GLU A 408 -13.22 5.24 -1.68
CA GLU A 408 -14.41 5.81 -1.02
C GLU A 408 -14.12 7.24 -0.56
N THR A 409 -12.98 7.47 0.06
CA THR A 409 -12.54 8.77 0.56
C THR A 409 -12.33 9.77 -0.59
N ALA A 410 -11.68 9.37 -1.69
CA ALA A 410 -11.49 10.23 -2.86
C ALA A 410 -12.83 10.63 -3.49
N VAL A 411 -13.78 9.70 -3.61
CA VAL A 411 -15.14 9.95 -4.12
C VAL A 411 -15.92 10.88 -3.17
N LEU A 412 -15.82 10.69 -1.85
CA LEU A 412 -16.45 11.58 -0.87
C LEU A 412 -15.87 13.01 -0.97
N GLY A 413 -14.55 13.15 -1.11
CA GLY A 413 -13.93 14.45 -1.34
C GLY A 413 -14.44 15.13 -2.60
N GLN A 414 -14.55 14.39 -3.71
CA GLN A 414 -15.14 14.89 -4.94
C GLN A 414 -16.61 15.32 -4.71
N GLN A 415 -17.38 14.57 -3.94
CA GLN A 415 -18.76 14.90 -3.60
C GLN A 415 -18.86 16.19 -2.77
N VAL A 416 -17.96 16.43 -1.82
CA VAL A 416 -17.89 17.67 -1.01
C VAL A 416 -17.72 18.90 -1.91
N PHE A 417 -16.94 18.80 -2.99
CA PHE A 417 -16.75 19.87 -3.97
C PHE A 417 -18.00 20.10 -4.86
N GLY A 418 -18.96 19.18 -4.88
CA GLY A 418 -20.12 19.26 -5.78
C GLY A 418 -19.68 19.31 -7.25
N GLY A 419 -20.31 20.18 -8.06
CA GLY A 419 -19.98 20.32 -9.49
C GLY A 419 -18.49 20.66 -9.75
N HIS A 420 -17.86 21.44 -8.87
CA HIS A 420 -16.42 21.74 -8.96
C HIS A 420 -15.56 20.48 -8.86
N GLY A 421 -15.96 19.48 -8.07
CA GLY A 421 -15.22 18.23 -7.95
C GLY A 421 -15.12 17.40 -9.23
N TYR A 422 -15.96 17.68 -10.21
CA TYR A 422 -15.95 17.01 -11.50
C TYR A 422 -15.10 17.76 -12.56
N ILE A 423 -14.68 18.97 -12.24
CA ILE A 423 -13.93 19.85 -13.15
C ILE A 423 -12.43 19.70 -12.90
N ARG A 424 -11.65 19.46 -13.99
CA ARG A 424 -10.19 19.18 -13.92
C ARG A 424 -9.40 20.27 -13.21
N GLU A 425 -9.74 21.52 -13.42
CA GLU A 425 -9.08 22.70 -12.84
C GLU A 425 -9.09 22.70 -11.31
N TRP A 426 -10.05 22.01 -10.68
CA TRP A 426 -10.11 21.85 -9.23
C TRP A 426 -9.25 20.69 -8.70
N GLY A 427 -8.79 19.79 -9.58
CA GLY A 427 -7.84 18.73 -9.28
C GLY A 427 -8.36 17.58 -8.39
N GLN A 428 -9.60 17.66 -7.91
CA GLN A 428 -10.14 16.63 -7.02
C GLN A 428 -10.48 15.34 -7.78
N GLU A 429 -10.89 15.45 -9.05
CA GLU A 429 -11.21 14.32 -9.91
C GLU A 429 -9.97 13.43 -10.20
N GLN A 430 -8.77 14.02 -10.27
CA GLN A 430 -7.52 13.30 -10.46
C GLN A 430 -7.30 12.26 -9.35
N LEU A 431 -7.60 12.60 -8.10
CA LEU A 431 -7.41 11.68 -6.97
C LEU A 431 -8.31 10.44 -7.07
N VAL A 432 -9.52 10.59 -7.63
CA VAL A 432 -10.42 9.44 -7.91
C VAL A 432 -9.83 8.56 -9.01
N ARG A 433 -9.27 9.17 -10.07
CA ARG A 433 -8.66 8.43 -11.19
C ARG A 433 -7.39 7.71 -10.76
N ASP A 434 -6.53 8.40 -10.02
CA ASP A 434 -5.23 7.86 -9.61
C ASP A 434 -5.38 6.71 -8.61
N VAL A 435 -6.22 6.87 -7.58
CA VAL A 435 -6.36 5.83 -6.54
C VAL A 435 -7.00 4.55 -7.05
N ARG A 436 -7.80 4.61 -8.14
CA ARG A 436 -8.54 3.44 -8.64
C ARG A 436 -7.62 2.26 -8.99
N ILE A 437 -6.42 2.51 -9.47
CA ILE A 437 -5.48 1.43 -9.85
C ILE A 437 -5.02 0.62 -8.64
N THR A 438 -4.99 1.21 -7.44
CA THR A 438 -4.50 0.54 -6.23
C THR A 438 -5.34 -0.69 -5.83
N GLN A 439 -6.60 -0.75 -6.27
CA GLN A 439 -7.47 -1.90 -6.07
C GLN A 439 -7.20 -3.03 -7.08
N ILE A 440 -6.46 -2.76 -8.16
CA ILE A 440 -6.29 -3.67 -9.30
C ILE A 440 -4.90 -4.31 -9.29
N TYR A 441 -3.82 -3.52 -9.22
CA TYR A 441 -2.46 -4.04 -9.30
C TYR A 441 -1.97 -4.66 -7.97
N GLU A 442 -0.81 -5.31 -8.00
CA GLU A 442 -0.19 -6.04 -6.87
C GLU A 442 -1.11 -7.14 -6.27
N GLY A 443 -1.89 -7.78 -7.16
CA GLY A 443 -2.98 -8.66 -6.82
C GLY A 443 -4.26 -7.87 -6.52
N THR A 444 -5.30 -8.11 -7.32
CA THR A 444 -6.60 -7.43 -7.13
C THR A 444 -7.12 -7.62 -5.71
N ASN A 445 -7.97 -6.69 -5.24
CA ASN A 445 -8.53 -6.80 -3.88
C ASN A 445 -9.28 -8.11 -3.64
N GLY A 446 -9.94 -8.66 -4.68
CA GLY A 446 -10.53 -10.00 -4.62
C GLY A 446 -9.50 -11.12 -4.43
N ILE A 447 -8.30 -11.00 -5.02
CA ILE A 447 -7.19 -11.95 -4.80
C ILE A 447 -6.61 -11.81 -3.40
N GLN A 448 -6.52 -10.59 -2.85
CA GLN A 448 -6.13 -10.38 -1.45
C GLN A 448 -7.15 -11.03 -0.49
N ALA A 449 -8.44 -10.85 -0.78
CA ALA A 449 -9.52 -11.46 0.01
C ALA A 449 -9.46 -12.99 -0.04
N LEU A 450 -9.20 -13.55 -1.21
CA LEU A 450 -9.03 -15.00 -1.39
C LEU A 450 -7.77 -15.52 -0.68
N ASP A 451 -6.67 -14.77 -0.70
CA ASP A 451 -5.43 -15.10 0.05
C ASP A 451 -5.69 -15.09 1.57
N LEU A 452 -6.37 -14.06 2.08
CA LEU A 452 -6.79 -14.00 3.48
C LEU A 452 -7.63 -15.23 3.85
N MET A 453 -8.73 -15.44 3.14
CA MET A 453 -9.68 -16.50 3.49
C MET A 453 -9.11 -17.89 3.27
N GLY A 454 -8.54 -18.16 2.11
CA GLY A 454 -8.07 -19.50 1.74
C GLY A 454 -6.80 -19.93 2.46
N ARG A 455 -5.80 -19.05 2.51
CA ARG A 455 -4.48 -19.40 3.06
C ARG A 455 -4.33 -19.05 4.53
N LYS A 456 -4.83 -17.87 4.96
CA LYS A 456 -4.58 -17.35 6.31
C LYS A 456 -5.63 -17.80 7.32
N ILE A 457 -6.88 -17.94 6.90
CA ILE A 457 -7.97 -18.41 7.77
C ILE A 457 -8.15 -19.93 7.64
N VAL A 458 -8.58 -20.41 6.48
CA VAL A 458 -8.88 -21.84 6.29
C VAL A 458 -7.60 -22.68 6.35
N GLY A 459 -6.54 -22.26 5.68
CA GLY A 459 -5.25 -22.98 5.64
C GLY A 459 -4.55 -23.10 6.99
N SER A 460 -4.76 -22.15 7.92
CA SER A 460 -4.25 -22.20 9.30
C SER A 460 -5.26 -22.82 10.30
N GLY A 461 -6.46 -23.18 9.84
CA GLY A 461 -7.55 -23.61 10.74
C GLY A 461 -7.99 -22.50 11.70
N GLY A 462 -7.81 -21.21 11.32
CA GLY A 462 -8.15 -20.06 12.13
C GLY A 462 -7.04 -19.58 13.08
N ALA A 463 -5.89 -20.28 13.14
CA ALA A 463 -4.83 -19.98 14.11
C ALA A 463 -4.28 -18.54 14.00
N PHE A 464 -4.07 -18.03 12.79
CA PHE A 464 -3.57 -16.67 12.59
C PHE A 464 -4.60 -15.62 13.04
N TYR A 465 -5.88 -15.84 12.76
CA TYR A 465 -6.95 -14.98 13.25
C TYR A 465 -6.97 -14.94 14.78
N THR A 466 -6.89 -16.11 15.43
CA THR A 466 -6.90 -16.24 16.89
C THR A 466 -5.80 -15.40 17.55
N LEU A 467 -4.58 -15.37 16.98
CA LEU A 467 -3.48 -14.53 17.49
C LEU A 467 -3.87 -13.05 17.58
N PHE A 468 -4.55 -12.52 16.56
CA PHE A 468 -4.98 -11.12 16.54
C PHE A 468 -6.20 -10.88 17.43
N ALA A 469 -7.17 -11.79 17.42
CA ALA A 469 -8.35 -11.72 18.29
C ALA A 469 -7.98 -11.76 19.78
N ASP A 470 -7.04 -12.62 20.18
CA ASP A 470 -6.56 -12.72 21.55
C ASP A 470 -5.82 -11.46 22.00
N GLU A 471 -5.03 -10.83 21.13
CA GLU A 471 -4.41 -9.54 21.42
C GLU A 471 -5.47 -8.45 21.70
N ILE A 472 -6.53 -8.39 20.89
CA ILE A 472 -7.63 -7.45 21.10
C ILE A 472 -8.34 -7.74 22.42
N ARG A 473 -8.62 -9.00 22.72
CA ARG A 473 -9.25 -9.40 23.99
C ARG A 473 -8.39 -9.07 25.20
N GLN A 474 -7.09 -9.30 25.13
CA GLN A 474 -6.17 -8.90 26.18
C GLN A 474 -6.20 -7.39 26.43
N PHE A 475 -6.19 -6.60 25.36
CA PHE A 475 -6.32 -5.15 25.46
C PHE A 475 -7.64 -4.76 26.14
N THR A 476 -8.79 -5.29 25.70
CA THR A 476 -10.08 -4.93 26.26
C THR A 476 -10.28 -5.40 27.71
N ALA A 477 -9.68 -6.53 28.09
CA ALA A 477 -9.72 -7.04 29.46
C ALA A 477 -8.90 -6.18 30.44
N THR A 478 -7.85 -5.53 29.96
CA THR A 478 -6.97 -4.68 30.78
C THR A 478 -7.30 -3.19 30.71
N ALA A 479 -8.18 -2.80 29.80
CA ALA A 479 -8.65 -1.42 29.65
C ALA A 479 -9.54 -1.01 30.83
N GLY A 480 -9.35 0.23 31.31
CA GLY A 480 -10.17 0.78 32.38
C GLY A 480 -11.63 1.04 31.95
N PRO A 481 -12.53 1.24 32.93
CA PRO A 481 -13.96 1.46 32.68
C PRO A 481 -14.23 2.74 31.85
N GLU A 482 -13.32 3.70 31.85
CA GLU A 482 -13.38 4.95 31.05
C GLU A 482 -13.32 4.68 29.55
N LEU A 483 -12.79 3.54 29.12
CA LEU A 483 -12.75 3.10 27.74
C LEU A 483 -13.94 2.22 27.33
N ALA A 484 -14.89 1.99 28.22
CA ALA A 484 -16.02 1.05 27.98
C ALA A 484 -16.87 1.41 26.74
N GLU A 485 -16.95 2.69 26.37
CA GLU A 485 -17.67 3.13 25.15
C GLU A 485 -17.03 2.58 23.87
N PHE A 486 -15.73 2.25 23.88
CA PHE A 486 -14.98 1.70 22.75
C PHE A 486 -14.76 0.18 22.89
N THR A 487 -14.43 -0.31 24.08
CA THR A 487 -14.09 -1.71 24.30
C THR A 487 -15.29 -2.66 24.19
N LYS A 488 -16.49 -2.24 24.60
CA LYS A 488 -17.70 -3.07 24.46
C LYS A 488 -18.05 -3.34 22.99
N PRO A 489 -18.19 -2.33 22.10
CA PRO A 489 -18.48 -2.60 20.70
C PRO A 489 -17.31 -3.26 19.97
N LEU A 490 -16.04 -3.05 20.41
CA LEU A 490 -14.90 -3.78 19.89
C LEU A 490 -14.98 -5.28 20.18
N ASN A 491 -15.29 -5.68 21.44
CA ASN A 491 -15.49 -7.08 21.78
C ASN A 491 -16.64 -7.70 20.97
N ALA A 492 -17.75 -6.99 20.80
CA ALA A 492 -18.85 -7.46 19.97
C ALA A 492 -18.45 -7.66 18.50
N ALA A 493 -17.52 -6.84 17.96
CA ALA A 493 -16.97 -7.02 16.63
C ALA A 493 -16.05 -8.25 16.54
N VAL A 494 -15.24 -8.52 17.59
CA VAL A 494 -14.43 -9.73 17.66
C VAL A 494 -15.31 -10.98 17.75
N ASP A 495 -16.34 -10.98 18.60
CA ASP A 495 -17.28 -12.10 18.71
C ASP A 495 -18.00 -12.38 17.39
N ASN A 496 -18.32 -11.32 16.63
CA ASN A 496 -18.90 -11.45 15.29
C ASN A 496 -17.91 -12.12 14.32
N LEU A 497 -16.64 -11.73 14.33
CA LEU A 497 -15.61 -12.35 13.48
C LEU A 497 -15.29 -13.79 13.90
N ASP A 498 -15.36 -14.13 15.19
CA ASP A 498 -15.25 -15.51 15.66
C ASP A 498 -16.34 -16.39 15.05
N ASP A 499 -17.59 -15.92 15.11
CA ASP A 499 -18.73 -16.62 14.54
C ASP A 499 -18.63 -16.76 13.02
N LEU A 500 -18.18 -15.72 12.29
CA LEU A 500 -17.93 -15.79 10.86
C LEU A 500 -16.80 -16.77 10.52
N THR A 501 -15.69 -16.71 11.27
CA THR A 501 -14.55 -17.59 11.07
C THR A 501 -14.96 -19.06 11.28
N ALA A 502 -15.64 -19.36 12.37
CA ALA A 502 -16.15 -20.70 12.66
C ALA A 502 -17.11 -21.19 11.56
N TRP A 503 -18.02 -20.30 11.10
CA TRP A 503 -18.97 -20.60 10.04
C TRP A 503 -18.28 -20.99 8.73
N VAL A 504 -17.29 -20.20 8.28
CA VAL A 504 -16.55 -20.47 7.03
C VAL A 504 -15.72 -21.74 7.18
N LEU A 505 -15.00 -21.93 8.29
CA LEU A 505 -14.21 -23.13 8.56
C LEU A 505 -15.06 -24.41 8.50
N ASP A 506 -16.29 -24.35 9.00
CA ASP A 506 -17.18 -25.50 8.94
C ASP A 506 -17.71 -25.77 7.52
N ARG A 507 -18.20 -24.72 6.85
CA ARG A 507 -18.76 -24.84 5.49
C ARG A 507 -17.73 -25.24 4.44
N ALA A 508 -16.49 -24.74 4.55
CA ALA A 508 -15.40 -25.05 3.63
C ALA A 508 -15.03 -26.54 3.61
N LYS A 509 -15.30 -27.31 4.68
CA LYS A 509 -15.07 -28.76 4.74
C LYS A 509 -15.88 -29.54 3.70
N THR A 510 -17.07 -29.06 3.39
CA THR A 510 -18.03 -29.73 2.50
C THR A 510 -18.16 -29.07 1.15
N ASN A 511 -17.92 -27.75 1.07
CA ASN A 511 -18.02 -26.97 -0.16
C ASN A 511 -16.89 -25.93 -0.27
N PRO A 512 -15.82 -26.19 -1.04
CA PRO A 512 -14.71 -25.24 -1.23
C PRO A 512 -15.12 -23.89 -1.82
N ASN A 513 -16.26 -23.79 -2.51
CA ASN A 513 -16.75 -22.51 -3.04
C ASN A 513 -17.11 -21.50 -1.94
N GLU A 514 -17.39 -21.96 -0.73
CA GLU A 514 -17.68 -21.07 0.42
C GLU A 514 -16.49 -20.18 0.76
N ILE A 515 -15.26 -20.62 0.52
CA ILE A 515 -14.03 -19.84 0.70
C ILE A 515 -14.06 -18.57 -0.17
N GLY A 516 -14.30 -18.74 -1.47
CA GLY A 516 -14.37 -17.62 -2.42
C GLY A 516 -15.61 -16.76 -2.21
N ALA A 517 -16.76 -17.37 -1.89
CA ALA A 517 -18.00 -16.66 -1.70
C ALA A 517 -18.00 -15.73 -0.48
N ALA A 518 -17.28 -16.10 0.58
CA ALA A 518 -17.18 -15.29 1.80
C ALA A 518 -16.05 -14.26 1.76
N SER A 519 -15.08 -14.40 0.86
CA SER A 519 -13.74 -13.79 0.99
C SER A 519 -13.77 -12.27 1.07
N VAL A 520 -14.49 -11.58 0.21
CA VAL A 520 -14.48 -10.11 0.11
C VAL A 520 -15.19 -9.49 1.32
N GLU A 521 -16.40 -9.94 1.61
CA GLU A 521 -17.17 -9.44 2.74
C GLU A 521 -16.52 -9.75 4.09
N TYR A 522 -15.88 -10.92 4.21
CA TYR A 522 -15.10 -11.26 5.40
C TYR A 522 -13.89 -10.34 5.57
N LEU A 523 -13.14 -10.06 4.49
CA LEU A 523 -12.02 -9.14 4.54
C LEU A 523 -12.47 -7.75 4.99
N HIS A 524 -13.59 -7.25 4.49
CA HIS A 524 -14.13 -5.96 4.89
C HIS A 524 -14.60 -5.96 6.36
N ALA A 525 -15.29 -7.02 6.81
CA ALA A 525 -15.68 -7.18 8.21
C ALA A 525 -14.46 -7.19 9.13
N PHE A 526 -13.42 -7.92 8.74
CA PHE A 526 -12.13 -7.95 9.44
C PHE A 526 -11.50 -6.55 9.48
N GLY A 527 -11.46 -5.84 8.35
CA GLY A 527 -10.92 -4.48 8.26
C GLY A 527 -11.61 -3.50 9.20
N TYR A 528 -12.95 -3.55 9.28
CA TYR A 528 -13.70 -2.72 10.24
C TYR A 528 -13.39 -3.09 11.70
N MET A 529 -13.24 -4.36 12.03
CA MET A 529 -12.82 -4.78 13.38
C MET A 529 -11.39 -4.31 13.68
N ALA A 530 -10.46 -4.49 12.76
CA ALA A 530 -9.07 -4.06 12.93
C ALA A 530 -8.97 -2.54 13.15
N TYR A 531 -9.71 -1.75 12.37
CA TYR A 531 -9.79 -0.29 12.58
C TYR A 531 -10.44 0.08 13.92
N ALA A 532 -11.46 -0.67 14.37
CA ALA A 532 -12.03 -0.46 15.70
C ALA A 532 -10.98 -0.65 16.80
N TYR A 533 -10.10 -1.64 16.64
CA TYR A 533 -8.97 -1.82 17.55
C TYR A 533 -8.01 -0.63 17.51
N MET A 534 -7.61 -0.17 16.31
CA MET A 534 -6.76 1.01 16.16
C MET A 534 -7.41 2.26 16.81
N TRP A 535 -8.70 2.48 16.60
CA TRP A 535 -9.43 3.59 17.20
C TRP A 535 -9.52 3.49 18.73
N ALA A 536 -9.68 2.28 19.28
CA ALA A 536 -9.66 2.06 20.72
C ALA A 536 -8.29 2.36 21.35
N LEU A 537 -7.19 1.98 20.66
CA LEU A 537 -5.82 2.33 21.07
C LEU A 537 -5.58 3.84 21.01
N MET A 538 -5.98 4.51 19.94
CA MET A 538 -5.89 5.97 19.80
C MET A 538 -6.74 6.70 20.84
N ALA A 539 -7.94 6.20 21.15
CA ALA A 539 -8.80 6.74 22.20
C ALA A 539 -8.14 6.62 23.58
N LYS A 540 -7.51 5.46 23.87
CA LYS A 540 -6.74 5.27 25.12
C LYS A 540 -5.60 6.29 25.25
N ALA A 541 -4.87 6.53 24.16
CA ALA A 541 -3.75 7.48 24.15
C ALA A 541 -4.21 8.95 24.29
N ALA A 542 -5.43 9.28 23.84
CA ALA A 542 -5.97 10.65 23.86
C ALA A 542 -6.77 10.98 25.13
N LEU A 543 -7.34 9.96 25.80
CA LEU A 543 -8.22 10.15 26.94
C LEU A 543 -7.51 10.85 28.12
N GLY A 544 -8.15 11.86 28.70
CA GLY A 544 -7.62 12.66 29.80
C GLY A 544 -6.65 13.77 29.35
N LYS A 545 -6.41 13.91 28.05
CA LYS A 545 -5.54 14.96 27.48
C LYS A 545 -6.31 16.04 26.71
N GLU A 546 -7.64 15.98 26.67
CA GLU A 546 -8.50 16.85 25.85
C GLU A 546 -8.34 18.34 26.16
N ALA A 547 -8.00 18.68 27.41
CA ALA A 547 -7.74 20.04 27.81
C ALA A 547 -6.32 20.56 27.46
N GLN A 548 -5.41 19.68 27.05
CA GLN A 548 -4.04 20.04 26.70
C GLN A 548 -3.95 20.55 25.25
N GLU A 549 -4.71 19.94 24.34
CA GLU A 549 -4.71 20.27 22.92
C GLU A 549 -6.02 19.81 22.28
N ASP A 550 -6.64 20.63 21.42
CA ASP A 550 -7.85 20.32 20.66
C ASP A 550 -7.70 19.04 19.80
N PHE A 551 -6.47 18.67 19.49
CA PHE A 551 -6.13 17.45 18.78
C PHE A 551 -6.70 16.20 19.49
N TYR A 552 -6.54 16.08 20.80
CA TYR A 552 -7.01 14.91 21.55
C TYR A 552 -8.54 14.85 21.62
N ALA A 553 -9.20 16.00 21.82
CA ALA A 553 -10.65 16.08 21.76
C ALA A 553 -11.18 15.69 20.37
N SER A 554 -10.49 16.11 19.31
CA SER A 554 -10.80 15.73 17.92
C SER A 554 -10.63 14.22 17.70
N LYS A 555 -9.60 13.58 18.27
CA LYS A 555 -9.38 12.13 18.20
C LYS A 555 -10.54 11.36 18.84
N LEU A 556 -10.92 11.71 20.05
CA LEU A 556 -12.05 11.08 20.75
C LEU A 556 -13.38 11.28 20.01
N GLY A 557 -13.62 12.48 19.47
CA GLY A 557 -14.81 12.75 18.65
C GLY A 557 -14.84 11.89 17.38
N THR A 558 -13.71 11.71 16.72
CA THR A 558 -13.61 10.87 15.52
C THR A 558 -13.73 9.38 15.87
N ALA A 559 -13.17 8.92 16.99
CA ALA A 559 -13.35 7.56 17.49
C ALA A 559 -14.85 7.27 17.74
N ARG A 560 -15.56 8.16 18.45
CA ARG A 560 -17.02 8.01 18.68
C ARG A 560 -17.79 7.95 17.36
N PHE A 561 -17.44 8.79 16.38
CA PHE A 561 -18.04 8.74 15.04
C PHE A 561 -17.79 7.37 14.38
N TYR A 562 -16.55 6.87 14.45
CA TYR A 562 -16.20 5.57 13.86
C TYR A 562 -17.06 4.44 14.44
N PHE A 563 -17.11 4.33 15.77
CA PHE A 563 -17.87 3.28 16.46
C PHE A 563 -19.37 3.40 16.20
N ALA A 564 -19.90 4.62 16.13
CA ALA A 564 -21.35 4.85 15.94
C ALA A 564 -21.81 4.70 14.48
N ARG A 565 -20.95 4.99 13.48
CA ARG A 565 -21.37 5.16 12.09
C ARG A 565 -20.66 4.24 11.08
N LEU A 566 -19.44 3.81 11.36
CA LEU A 566 -18.65 3.00 10.41
C LEU A 566 -18.58 1.53 10.86
N LEU A 567 -18.27 1.26 12.11
CA LEU A 567 -18.22 -0.11 12.64
C LEU A 567 -19.52 -0.90 12.40
N PRO A 568 -20.74 -0.33 12.50
CA PRO A 568 -21.98 -1.07 12.25
C PRO A 568 -22.12 -1.66 10.84
N ARG A 569 -21.30 -1.23 9.86
CA ARG A 569 -21.25 -1.84 8.53
C ARG A 569 -20.91 -3.35 8.59
N ILE A 570 -20.24 -3.79 9.64
CA ILE A 570 -19.89 -5.19 9.88
C ILE A 570 -21.12 -6.12 9.87
N HIS A 571 -22.28 -5.64 10.32
CA HIS A 571 -23.49 -6.46 10.40
C HIS A 571 -24.04 -6.86 9.03
N SER A 572 -24.04 -5.94 8.05
CA SER A 572 -24.47 -6.25 6.69
C SER A 572 -23.49 -7.20 5.99
N LEU A 573 -22.18 -7.00 6.21
CA LEU A 573 -21.14 -7.87 5.69
C LEU A 573 -21.27 -9.29 6.25
N SER A 574 -21.55 -9.42 7.55
CA SER A 574 -21.77 -10.71 8.20
C SER A 574 -22.97 -11.46 7.63
N ALA A 575 -24.06 -10.75 7.36
CA ALA A 575 -25.22 -11.34 6.70
C ALA A 575 -24.87 -11.85 5.27
N SER A 576 -24.07 -11.09 4.53
CA SER A 576 -23.61 -11.48 3.20
C SER A 576 -22.70 -12.70 3.23
N VAL A 577 -21.72 -12.77 4.15
CA VAL A 577 -20.88 -13.98 4.35
C VAL A 577 -21.76 -15.20 4.60
N LYS A 578 -22.74 -15.11 5.51
CA LYS A 578 -23.62 -16.23 5.87
C LYS A 578 -24.65 -16.58 4.81
N ALA A 579 -24.83 -15.78 3.77
CA ALA A 579 -25.65 -16.14 2.61
C ALA A 579 -25.07 -17.33 1.81
N GLY A 580 -23.77 -17.59 1.96
CA GLY A 580 -23.09 -18.72 1.35
C GLY A 580 -22.93 -18.62 -0.17
N SER A 581 -22.40 -19.68 -0.76
CA SER A 581 -22.04 -19.70 -2.20
C SER A 581 -23.20 -19.98 -3.15
N GLU A 582 -24.32 -20.51 -2.65
CA GLU A 582 -25.41 -21.03 -3.49
C GLU A 582 -25.97 -19.97 -4.46
N SER A 583 -26.16 -18.75 -3.97
CA SER A 583 -26.69 -17.63 -4.75
C SER A 583 -25.77 -17.22 -5.92
N LEU A 584 -24.46 -17.40 -5.78
CA LEU A 584 -23.47 -17.06 -6.81
C LEU A 584 -23.48 -18.05 -7.97
N PHE A 585 -23.86 -19.31 -7.72
CA PHE A 585 -23.83 -20.38 -8.74
C PHE A 585 -25.20 -20.73 -9.31
N CYS A 586 -26.29 -20.30 -8.68
CA CYS A 586 -27.63 -20.61 -9.16
C CYS A 586 -27.96 -19.89 -10.49
N TRP A 587 -27.38 -18.74 -10.73
CA TRP A 587 -27.53 -17.97 -11.97
C TRP A 587 -26.91 -18.70 -13.17
N MET A 588 -25.73 -19.30 -13.04
CA MET A 588 -25.02 -20.01 -14.12
C MET A 588 -25.78 -21.22 -14.66
N LYS A 589 -26.54 -21.92 -13.82
CA LYS A 589 -27.33 -23.11 -14.23
C LYS A 589 -28.57 -22.79 -15.06
N ARG A 590 -29.08 -21.55 -15.04
CA ARG A 590 -30.29 -21.12 -15.74
C ARG A 590 -30.04 -20.13 -16.87
N CYS A 591 -29.07 -19.23 -16.74
CA CYS A 591 -28.81 -18.19 -17.75
C CYS A 591 -27.88 -18.64 -18.86
N SER A 592 -27.02 -19.66 -18.68
CA SER A 592 -26.26 -20.24 -19.80
C SER A 592 -27.14 -20.89 -20.85
N LYS A 593 -28.37 -21.26 -20.51
CA LYS A 593 -29.38 -21.77 -21.48
C LYS A 593 -30.18 -20.68 -22.18
N GLY A 594 -30.10 -19.42 -21.70
CA GLY A 594 -30.84 -18.29 -22.28
C GLY A 594 -30.03 -17.42 -23.24
N VAL A 595 -28.71 -17.56 -23.26
CA VAL A 595 -27.81 -16.80 -24.17
C VAL A 595 -27.59 -17.54 -25.50
N GLU A 596 -27.95 -18.83 -25.60
CA GLU A 596 -27.92 -19.60 -26.86
C GLU A 596 -29.14 -19.34 -27.75
N GLY A 597 -30.05 -18.43 -27.36
CA GLY A 597 -31.30 -18.15 -28.03
C GLY A 597 -31.53 -16.71 -28.45
N VAL A 598 -30.45 -15.87 -28.61
CA VAL A 598 -30.56 -14.53 -29.22
C VAL A 598 -29.60 -14.42 -30.39
#